data_0152ce3860c8a61c9fb885344c98dba8
#
_entry.id   0152ce3860c8a61c9fb885344c98dba8
#
_cell.length_a   1.000
_cell.length_b   1.000
_cell.length_c   1.000
_cell.angle_alpha   90.00
_cell.angle_beta   90.00
_cell.angle_gamma   90.00
#
_symmetry.space_group_name_H-M   'P 1'
#
loop_
_entity.id
_entity.type
_entity.pdbx_description
1 polymer ?
#
loop_
_entity_poly.entity_id
_entity_poly.type
_entity_poly.pdbx_seq_one_letter_code
_entity_poly.pdbx_strand_id
1 'polypeptide(L)'
;DMQGEVNARTNFIHPMILSDISKDAKIMEEEIFGPILPILTFTSTDEVIQLVNSKPKPLALYIFSSNRKFRERILAETSAGSVVINDCVLQFTHPNLPFGGVNNSGIGKSHGHYGFMAFSNEKPVLRQKRGFSSLYFLYPPYTSGMKKIVDLLLRWF
;
A
#
# COMPACT_ATOMS: atom_id res chain seq x y z
N ASP A 1 -19.16 28.79 -11.98
CA ASP A 1 -17.89 29.51 -12.18
C ASP A 1 -17.56 30.32 -10.93
N MET A 2 -16.99 29.69 -9.91
CA MET A 2 -16.29 30.48 -8.89
C MET A 2 -14.88 30.71 -9.43
N GLN A 3 -14.59 31.94 -9.85
CA GLN A 3 -13.24 32.35 -10.16
C GLN A 3 -12.47 32.36 -8.86
N GLY A 4 -11.66 31.33 -8.64
CA GLY A 4 -10.79 31.24 -7.46
C GLY A 4 -9.75 32.34 -7.52
N GLU A 5 -9.68 33.19 -6.50
CA GLU A 5 -8.67 34.20 -6.38
C GLU A 5 -7.29 33.55 -6.12
N VAL A 6 -6.31 33.92 -6.94
CA VAL A 6 -4.91 33.52 -6.75
C VAL A 6 -4.06 34.76 -6.54
N ASN A 7 -3.32 34.78 -5.44
CA ASN A 7 -2.41 35.87 -5.13
C ASN A 7 -0.97 35.35 -4.99
N ALA A 8 -0.20 35.54 -6.04
CA ALA A 8 1.20 35.08 -6.07
C ALA A 8 2.11 35.78 -5.05
N ARG A 9 1.77 37.00 -4.60
CA ARG A 9 2.60 37.74 -3.62
C ARG A 9 2.46 37.19 -2.21
N THR A 10 1.30 36.61 -1.89
CA THR A 10 1.01 36.02 -0.58
C THR A 10 0.99 34.49 -0.63
N ASN A 11 1.26 33.88 -1.78
CA ASN A 11 1.12 32.45 -2.03
C ASN A 11 -0.29 31.93 -1.68
N PHE A 12 -1.30 32.75 -1.88
CA PHE A 12 -2.68 32.41 -1.57
C PHE A 12 -3.39 31.84 -2.80
N ILE A 13 -4.05 30.69 -2.59
CA ILE A 13 -4.99 30.08 -3.55
C ILE A 13 -6.31 29.88 -2.81
N HIS A 14 -7.39 30.39 -3.36
CA HIS A 14 -8.72 30.18 -2.78
C HIS A 14 -9.10 28.70 -2.83
N PRO A 15 -9.66 28.11 -1.74
CA PRO A 15 -10.19 26.74 -1.77
C PRO A 15 -11.23 26.57 -2.87
N MET A 16 -11.07 25.52 -3.69
CA MET A 16 -11.93 25.26 -4.84
C MET A 16 -12.39 23.82 -4.89
N ILE A 17 -13.64 23.61 -5.27
CA ILE A 17 -14.19 22.32 -5.64
C ILE A 17 -14.38 22.32 -7.15
N LEU A 18 -13.85 21.31 -7.82
CA LEU A 18 -13.97 21.14 -9.26
C LEU A 18 -14.90 19.97 -9.56
N SER A 19 -15.93 20.18 -10.35
CA SER A 19 -16.83 19.15 -10.88
C SER A 19 -16.68 19.00 -12.40
N ASP A 20 -17.25 17.96 -12.94
CA ASP A 20 -17.28 17.67 -14.39
C ASP A 20 -15.87 17.60 -15.03
N ILE A 21 -14.92 17.06 -14.28
CA ILE A 21 -13.52 16.95 -14.71
C ILE A 21 -13.34 15.67 -15.53
N SER A 22 -12.63 15.78 -16.66
CA SER A 22 -12.18 14.58 -17.39
C SER A 22 -11.28 13.71 -16.53
N LYS A 23 -11.45 12.39 -16.62
CA LYS A 23 -10.56 11.39 -15.95
C LYS A 23 -9.11 11.51 -16.41
N ASP A 24 -8.86 12.06 -17.60
CA ASP A 24 -7.55 12.28 -18.20
C ASP A 24 -7.01 13.70 -18.00
N ALA A 25 -7.68 14.51 -17.19
CA ALA A 25 -7.20 15.85 -16.89
C ALA A 25 -5.91 15.80 -16.07
N LYS A 26 -4.98 16.71 -16.32
CA LYS A 26 -3.69 16.79 -15.64
C LYS A 26 -3.80 16.80 -14.11
N ILE A 27 -4.83 17.44 -13.57
CA ILE A 27 -5.12 17.45 -12.13
C ILE A 27 -5.45 16.05 -11.56
N MET A 28 -5.81 15.09 -12.41
CA MET A 28 -6.05 13.70 -12.02
C MET A 28 -4.79 12.83 -12.10
N GLU A 29 -3.68 13.36 -12.57
CA GLU A 29 -2.40 12.66 -12.73
C GLU A 29 -1.35 13.16 -11.73
N GLU A 30 -1.29 14.46 -11.50
CA GLU A 30 -0.33 15.08 -10.60
C GLU A 30 -0.90 15.22 -9.18
N GLU A 31 -0.02 15.09 -8.18
CA GLU A 31 -0.39 15.32 -6.79
C GLU A 31 -0.77 16.79 -6.55
N ILE A 32 -1.95 17.02 -5.97
CA ILE A 32 -2.46 18.36 -5.70
C ILE A 32 -1.94 18.84 -4.35
N PHE A 33 -0.81 19.57 -4.33
CA PHE A 33 -0.32 20.28 -3.14
C PHE A 33 -1.01 21.64 -2.99
N GLY A 34 -2.34 21.65 -2.80
CA GLY A 34 -3.09 22.88 -2.71
C GLY A 34 -4.56 22.66 -2.34
N PRO A 35 -5.31 23.73 -2.08
CA PRO A 35 -6.68 23.66 -1.59
C PRO A 35 -7.70 23.41 -2.73
N ILE A 36 -7.45 22.46 -3.58
CA ILE A 36 -8.30 22.12 -4.73
C ILE A 36 -8.78 20.67 -4.58
N LEU A 37 -10.09 20.46 -4.64
CA LEU A 37 -10.71 19.14 -4.55
C LEU A 37 -11.44 18.80 -5.84
N PRO A 38 -10.94 17.90 -6.67
CA PRO A 38 -11.66 17.33 -7.80
C PRO A 38 -12.73 16.33 -7.30
N ILE A 39 -13.96 16.47 -7.80
CA ILE A 39 -15.07 15.56 -7.52
C ILE A 39 -15.49 14.87 -8.81
N LEU A 40 -15.51 13.55 -8.78
CA LEU A 40 -16.05 12.68 -9.81
C LEU A 40 -17.29 11.98 -9.29
N THR A 41 -18.33 11.90 -10.11
CA THR A 41 -19.52 11.11 -9.82
C THR A 41 -19.38 9.70 -10.38
N PHE A 42 -20.04 8.74 -9.76
CA PHE A 42 -20.09 7.35 -10.22
C PHE A 42 -21.52 6.82 -10.10
N THR A 43 -21.85 5.83 -10.92
CA THR A 43 -23.16 5.16 -10.94
C THR A 43 -23.07 3.75 -10.35
N SER A 44 -21.89 3.16 -10.35
CA SER A 44 -21.68 1.81 -9.83
C SER A 44 -20.37 1.71 -9.02
N THR A 45 -20.33 0.72 -8.12
CA THR A 45 -19.12 0.40 -7.37
C THR A 45 -18.00 -0.07 -8.31
N ASP A 46 -18.33 -0.72 -9.42
CA ASP A 46 -17.34 -1.18 -10.41
C ASP A 46 -16.57 -0.03 -11.03
N GLU A 47 -17.24 1.08 -11.33
CA GLU A 47 -16.56 2.28 -11.84
C GLU A 47 -15.53 2.83 -10.85
N VAL A 48 -15.86 2.85 -9.55
CA VAL A 48 -14.94 3.31 -8.51
C VAL A 48 -13.71 2.39 -8.44
N ILE A 49 -13.93 1.08 -8.41
CA ILE A 49 -12.86 0.08 -8.34
C ILE A 49 -11.96 0.17 -9.57
N GLN A 50 -12.55 0.26 -10.76
CA GLN A 50 -11.78 0.41 -12.01
C GLN A 50 -10.97 1.70 -12.02
N LEU A 51 -11.54 2.82 -11.61
CA LEU A 51 -10.84 4.10 -11.55
C LEU A 51 -9.65 4.03 -10.58
N VAL A 52 -9.86 3.53 -9.35
CA VAL A 52 -8.80 3.40 -8.34
C VAL A 52 -7.68 2.46 -8.84
N ASN A 53 -8.04 1.34 -9.45
CA ASN A 53 -7.07 0.36 -9.92
C ASN A 53 -6.34 0.78 -11.21
N SER A 54 -6.91 1.70 -11.99
CA SER A 54 -6.25 2.26 -13.19
C SER A 54 -5.15 3.28 -12.87
N LYS A 55 -5.13 3.81 -11.66
CA LYS A 55 -4.15 4.81 -11.22
C LYS A 55 -3.01 4.16 -10.39
N PRO A 56 -1.87 4.83 -10.23
CA PRO A 56 -0.84 4.41 -9.27
C PRO A 56 -1.43 4.21 -7.88
N LYS A 57 -0.93 3.20 -7.16
CA LYS A 57 -1.46 2.88 -5.81
C LYS A 57 -1.28 4.05 -4.85
N PRO A 58 -2.36 4.57 -4.25
CA PRO A 58 -2.28 5.73 -3.37
C PRO A 58 -1.65 5.39 -2.02
N LEU A 59 -1.11 6.41 -1.36
CA LEU A 59 -0.64 6.32 0.02
C LEU A 59 -1.80 6.04 0.99
N ALA A 60 -2.94 6.67 0.77
CA ALA A 60 -4.12 6.51 1.60
C ALA A 60 -5.40 6.46 0.76
N LEU A 61 -6.37 5.68 1.24
CA LEU A 61 -7.73 5.60 0.71
C LEU A 61 -8.72 5.88 1.84
N TYR A 62 -9.65 6.79 1.62
CA TYR A 62 -10.68 7.15 2.59
C TYR A 62 -12.05 6.74 2.07
N ILE A 63 -12.82 5.95 2.86
CA ILE A 63 -14.11 5.41 2.45
C ILE A 63 -15.19 5.94 3.40
N PHE A 64 -16.03 6.82 2.93
CA PHE A 64 -17.17 7.34 3.67
C PHE A 64 -18.46 6.64 3.22
N SER A 65 -18.97 5.73 4.04
CA SER A 65 -20.21 5.01 3.72
C SER A 65 -20.76 4.28 4.95
N SER A 66 -22.08 4.27 5.10
CA SER A 66 -22.79 3.40 6.04
C SER A 66 -22.99 1.98 5.50
N ASN A 67 -22.90 1.78 4.18
CA ASN A 67 -23.10 0.48 3.54
C ASN A 67 -21.87 -0.42 3.73
N ARG A 68 -22.02 -1.44 4.59
CA ARG A 68 -20.97 -2.41 4.89
C ARG A 68 -20.47 -3.17 3.65
N LYS A 69 -21.38 -3.64 2.80
CA LYS A 69 -21.03 -4.40 1.59
C LYS A 69 -20.17 -3.56 0.63
N PHE A 70 -20.52 -2.29 0.47
CA PHE A 70 -19.74 -1.35 -0.33
C PHE A 70 -18.32 -1.21 0.21
N ARG A 71 -18.18 -0.94 1.53
CA ARG A 71 -16.85 -0.79 2.16
C ARG A 71 -15.98 -2.03 2.01
N GLU A 72 -16.56 -3.22 2.32
CA GLU A 72 -15.83 -4.50 2.23
C GLU A 72 -15.40 -4.79 0.80
N ARG A 73 -16.22 -4.47 -0.18
CA ARG A 73 -15.89 -4.66 -1.58
C ARG A 73 -14.74 -3.74 -2.02
N ILE A 74 -14.78 -2.46 -1.68
CA ILE A 74 -13.68 -1.52 -1.97
C ILE A 74 -12.38 -2.00 -1.30
N LEU A 75 -12.43 -2.44 -0.04
CA LEU A 75 -11.26 -2.97 0.66
C LEU A 75 -10.65 -4.21 0.00
N ALA A 76 -11.50 -5.12 -0.49
CA ALA A 76 -11.04 -6.38 -1.09
C ALA A 76 -10.51 -6.21 -2.52
N GLU A 77 -11.07 -5.27 -3.28
CA GLU A 77 -10.82 -5.15 -4.72
C GLU A 77 -9.89 -3.97 -5.08
N THR A 78 -9.43 -3.18 -4.09
CA THR A 78 -8.48 -2.09 -4.30
C THR A 78 -7.24 -2.23 -3.42
N SER A 79 -6.19 -1.47 -3.74
CA SER A 79 -4.95 -1.48 -2.97
C SER A 79 -4.47 -0.06 -2.68
N ALA A 80 -4.13 0.19 -1.41
CA ALA A 80 -3.58 1.47 -0.93
C ALA A 80 -2.53 1.22 0.16
N GLY A 81 -1.74 2.20 0.49
CA GLY A 81 -0.79 2.13 1.61
C GLY A 81 -1.50 1.96 2.95
N SER A 82 -2.60 2.65 3.13
CA SER A 82 -3.50 2.57 4.28
C SER A 82 -4.95 2.89 3.90
N VAL A 83 -5.90 2.45 4.71
CA VAL A 83 -7.32 2.75 4.50
C VAL A 83 -7.95 3.24 5.80
N VAL A 84 -8.80 4.28 5.72
CA VAL A 84 -9.63 4.72 6.84
C VAL A 84 -11.10 4.72 6.42
N ILE A 85 -11.97 4.27 7.31
CA ILE A 85 -13.41 4.20 7.08
C ILE A 85 -14.10 5.27 7.92
N ASN A 86 -14.90 6.11 7.27
CA ASN A 86 -15.70 7.19 7.84
C ASN A 86 -14.89 8.26 8.59
N ASP A 87 -13.60 8.38 8.26
CA ASP A 87 -12.73 9.44 8.72
C ASP A 87 -11.56 9.62 7.76
N CYS A 88 -10.67 10.58 8.02
CA CYS A 88 -9.45 10.81 7.25
C CYS A 88 -8.29 11.13 8.19
N VAL A 89 -7.05 10.91 7.71
CA VAL A 89 -5.78 11.25 8.37
C VAL A 89 -5.48 10.47 9.67
N LEU A 90 -6.47 9.93 10.38
CA LEU A 90 -6.30 9.27 11.70
C LEU A 90 -5.29 8.12 11.70
N GLN A 91 -5.14 7.38 10.59
CA GLN A 91 -4.17 6.28 10.48
C GLN A 91 -2.72 6.76 10.67
N PHE A 92 -2.44 8.02 10.31
CA PHE A 92 -1.11 8.61 10.47
C PHE A 92 -0.75 8.82 11.94
N THR A 93 -1.72 9.16 12.78
CA THR A 93 -1.49 9.45 14.21
C THR A 93 -1.51 8.20 15.07
N HIS A 94 -1.97 7.06 14.56
CA HIS A 94 -2.14 5.84 15.35
C HIS A 94 -0.80 5.11 15.57
N PRO A 95 -0.32 4.98 16.84
CA PRO A 95 1.03 4.48 17.11
C PRO A 95 1.23 2.99 16.81
N ASN A 96 0.17 2.21 16.73
CA ASN A 96 0.22 0.76 16.52
C ASN A 96 -0.16 0.34 15.09
N LEU A 97 -0.39 1.29 14.18
CA LEU A 97 -0.65 1.00 12.77
C LEU A 97 0.59 1.26 11.91
N PRO A 98 0.90 0.39 10.95
CA PRO A 98 1.97 0.64 10.00
C PRO A 98 1.58 1.78 9.07
N PHE A 99 2.42 2.78 8.96
CA PHE A 99 2.23 3.87 8.02
C PHE A 99 3.25 3.81 6.88
N GLY A 100 2.80 3.85 5.66
CA GLY A 100 3.65 3.84 4.47
C GLY A 100 2.89 3.43 3.22
N GLY A 101 3.47 3.75 2.07
CA GLY A 101 2.88 3.50 0.76
C GLY A 101 3.01 2.06 0.26
N VAL A 102 2.60 1.88 -0.99
CA VAL A 102 2.71 0.63 -1.77
C VAL A 102 3.14 0.99 -3.18
N ASN A 103 4.19 0.34 -3.69
CA ASN A 103 4.75 0.60 -5.02
C ASN A 103 5.12 2.09 -5.20
N ASN A 104 4.40 2.81 -6.07
CA ASN A 104 4.68 4.21 -6.38
C ASN A 104 4.50 5.18 -5.19
N SER A 105 3.63 4.85 -4.23
CA SER A 105 3.37 5.69 -3.08
C SER A 105 4.34 5.48 -1.91
N GLY A 106 5.24 4.49 -1.98
CA GLY A 106 6.29 4.29 -0.99
C GLY A 106 6.74 2.84 -0.84
N ILE A 107 7.85 2.66 -0.13
CA ILE A 107 8.47 1.37 0.19
C ILE A 107 8.65 1.29 1.70
N GLY A 108 8.24 0.14 2.27
CA GLY A 108 8.34 -0.10 3.71
C GLY A 108 7.23 0.57 4.51
N LYS A 109 7.29 0.37 5.82
CA LYS A 109 6.33 0.89 6.79
C LYS A 109 7.07 1.53 7.95
N SER A 110 6.50 2.60 8.49
CA SER A 110 7.02 3.32 9.65
C SER A 110 6.00 3.30 10.80
N HIS A 111 6.27 4.03 11.84
CA HIS A 111 5.56 4.19 13.10
C HIS A 111 5.67 2.99 14.07
N GLY A 112 5.87 3.31 15.35
CA GLY A 112 5.90 2.36 16.45
C GLY A 112 6.80 1.15 16.19
N HIS A 113 6.27 -0.03 16.42
CA HIS A 113 6.98 -1.30 16.20
C HIS A 113 7.45 -1.49 14.74
N TYR A 114 6.65 -1.09 13.76
CA TYR A 114 6.99 -1.25 12.34
C TYR A 114 8.18 -0.37 11.94
N GLY A 115 8.26 0.86 12.45
CA GLY A 115 9.40 1.72 12.24
C GLY A 115 10.67 1.18 12.91
N PHE A 116 10.55 0.67 14.15
CA PHE A 116 11.66 0.01 14.82
C PHE A 116 12.19 -1.19 14.01
N MET A 117 11.31 -2.06 13.53
CA MET A 117 11.68 -3.21 12.72
C MET A 117 12.33 -2.81 11.40
N ALA A 118 11.82 -1.76 10.73
CA ALA A 118 12.37 -1.28 9.46
C ALA A 118 13.84 -0.80 9.56
N PHE A 119 14.26 -0.33 10.74
CA PHE A 119 15.64 0.09 11.02
C PHE A 119 16.44 -0.93 11.83
N SER A 120 15.88 -2.13 12.07
CA SER A 120 16.51 -3.17 12.86
C SER A 120 16.98 -4.32 11.98
N ASN A 121 18.13 -4.91 12.33
CA ASN A 121 18.58 -6.13 11.70
C ASN A 121 18.08 -7.35 12.48
N GLU A 122 17.14 -8.07 11.92
CA GLU A 122 16.70 -9.36 12.46
C GLU A 122 17.78 -10.41 12.20
N LYS A 123 18.56 -10.75 13.22
CA LYS A 123 19.63 -11.75 13.11
C LYS A 123 19.12 -13.13 13.55
N PRO A 124 18.85 -14.04 12.64
CA PRO A 124 18.47 -15.41 13.00
C PRO A 124 19.69 -16.15 13.56
N VAL A 125 19.48 -16.91 14.62
CA VAL A 125 20.51 -17.76 15.21
C VAL A 125 19.99 -19.19 15.32
N LEU A 126 20.51 -20.07 14.49
CA LEU A 126 20.24 -21.52 14.57
C LEU A 126 21.35 -22.21 15.38
N ARG A 127 20.98 -22.90 16.47
CA ARG A 127 21.88 -23.71 17.25
C ARG A 127 21.66 -25.19 16.97
N GLN A 128 22.61 -25.81 16.32
CA GLN A 128 22.62 -27.27 16.09
C GLN A 128 23.24 -28.00 17.27
N LYS A 129 22.67 -29.13 17.67
CA LYS A 129 23.25 -30.02 18.68
C LYS A 129 24.55 -30.62 18.14
N ARG A 130 25.63 -30.65 18.96
CA ARG A 130 26.90 -31.26 18.55
C ARG A 130 26.73 -32.75 18.25
N GLY A 131 27.37 -33.21 17.19
CA GLY A 131 27.33 -34.61 16.75
C GLY A 131 26.07 -35.05 16.02
N PHE A 132 25.10 -34.14 15.82
CA PHE A 132 23.88 -34.42 15.08
C PHE A 132 23.61 -33.31 14.09
N SER A 133 23.32 -33.67 12.85
CA SER A 133 22.79 -32.74 11.84
C SER A 133 21.62 -33.40 11.14
N SER A 134 20.49 -32.72 11.13
CA SER A 134 19.31 -33.16 10.37
C SER A 134 19.56 -33.21 8.86
N LEU A 135 20.61 -32.52 8.40
CA LEU A 135 21.01 -32.47 7.00
C LEU A 135 22.29 -33.27 6.71
N TYR A 136 22.70 -34.19 7.64
CA TYR A 136 23.91 -34.99 7.47
C TYR A 136 23.97 -35.75 6.13
N PHE A 137 22.82 -36.24 5.66
CA PHE A 137 22.68 -36.92 4.38
C PHE A 137 22.91 -36.03 3.15
N LEU A 138 22.94 -34.72 3.34
CA LEU A 138 23.25 -33.72 2.27
C LEU A 138 24.72 -33.30 2.27
N TYR A 139 25.55 -33.82 3.21
CA TYR A 139 26.98 -33.50 3.25
C TYR A 139 27.79 -34.37 2.27
N PRO A 140 28.91 -33.86 1.74
CA PRO A 140 29.80 -34.64 0.91
C PRO A 140 30.31 -35.94 1.63
N PRO A 141 30.59 -36.98 0.88
CA PRO A 141 30.59 -37.14 -0.58
C PRO A 141 29.17 -37.30 -1.16
N TYR A 142 28.91 -36.63 -2.26
CA TYR A 142 27.60 -36.66 -2.90
C TYR A 142 27.36 -37.97 -3.64
N THR A 143 26.40 -38.76 -3.18
CA THR A 143 26.00 -40.03 -3.80
C THR A 143 24.82 -39.84 -4.76
N SER A 144 24.62 -40.84 -5.63
CA SER A 144 23.46 -40.87 -6.56
C SER A 144 22.11 -40.89 -5.83
N GLY A 145 22.06 -41.49 -4.62
CA GLY A 145 20.87 -41.48 -3.76
C GLY A 145 20.53 -40.06 -3.24
N MET A 146 21.54 -39.31 -2.86
CA MET A 146 21.41 -37.93 -2.39
C MET A 146 20.89 -37.01 -3.50
N LYS A 147 21.39 -37.18 -4.73
CA LYS A 147 20.90 -36.42 -5.87
C LYS A 147 19.39 -36.62 -6.07
N LYS A 148 18.90 -37.88 -5.96
CA LYS A 148 17.46 -38.17 -6.08
C LYS A 148 16.62 -37.47 -4.99
N ILE A 149 17.15 -37.40 -3.76
CA ILE A 149 16.47 -36.71 -2.64
C ILE A 149 16.38 -35.19 -2.93
N VAL A 150 17.47 -34.58 -3.37
CA VAL A 150 17.50 -33.15 -3.74
C VAL A 150 16.55 -32.86 -4.90
N ASP A 151 16.57 -33.69 -5.95
CA ASP A 151 15.68 -33.57 -7.10
C ASP A 151 14.19 -33.70 -6.68
N LEU A 152 13.90 -34.55 -5.70
CA LEU A 152 12.56 -34.69 -5.13
C LEU A 152 12.15 -33.44 -4.35
N LEU A 153 13.02 -32.90 -3.51
CA LEU A 153 12.75 -31.68 -2.74
C LEU A 153 12.52 -30.47 -3.64
N LEU A 154 13.31 -30.32 -4.69
CA LEU A 154 13.18 -29.21 -5.65
C LEU A 154 11.90 -29.27 -6.50
N ARG A 155 11.21 -30.42 -6.55
CA ARG A 155 9.90 -30.53 -7.21
C ARG A 155 8.73 -30.03 -6.36
N TRP A 156 8.94 -29.82 -5.06
CA TRP A 156 7.91 -29.40 -4.10
C TRP A 156 8.05 -27.94 -3.66
N PHE A 157 9.09 -27.27 -4.10
CA PHE A 157 9.33 -25.84 -3.93
C PHE A 157 9.39 -25.12 -5.29
#